data_a25fd6f1fbd784b633fcb73ba3db0ffa
#
_entry.id   a25fd6f1fbd784b633fcb73ba3db0ffa
#
_cell.length_a   1.000
_cell.length_b   1.000
_cell.length_c   1.000
_cell.angle_alpha   90.00
_cell.angle_beta   90.00
_cell.angle_gamma   90.00
#
_symmetry.space_group_name_H-M   'P 1'
#
loop_
_entity.id
_entity.type
_entity.pdbx_description
1 polymer ?
#
loop_
_entity_poly.entity_id
_entity_poly.type
_entity_poly.pdbx_seq_one_letter_code
_entity_poly.pdbx_strand_id
1 'polypeptide(L)'
;MAERIKSIEVAEEAIISKIYKIRGQKVMIDRDLAELYGVETKRLKEQVNRNLKRFPAHFMFELTQEENENLRSQNATLRHGAHSKYLPYAFTEHGVLMLSNVLKSSRAIEMSIKIIDVFVKLREMRLTHKDILLKLEQFDYQVVQHSEDIQMIFAALKELMNPPKEPRPRIGFRRPGEEE
;
A
#
# COMPACT_ATOMS: atom_id res chain seq x y z
N MET A 1 22.00 -4.57 -23.79
CA MET A 1 21.11 -3.71 -23.00
C MET A 1 19.98 -4.50 -22.34
N ALA A 2 19.27 -5.37 -23.06
CA ALA A 2 18.18 -6.20 -22.53
C ALA A 2 18.58 -7.15 -21.37
N GLU A 3 19.74 -7.79 -21.45
CA GLU A 3 20.24 -8.67 -20.36
C GLU A 3 20.54 -7.92 -19.07
N ARG A 4 21.02 -6.69 -19.18
CA ARG A 4 21.31 -5.83 -17.99
C ARG A 4 20.02 -5.36 -17.32
N ILE A 5 18.97 -5.08 -18.10
CA ILE A 5 17.64 -4.72 -17.56
C ILE A 5 17.04 -5.93 -16.83
N LYS A 6 17.08 -7.11 -17.46
CA LYS A 6 16.55 -8.34 -16.88
C LYS A 6 17.27 -8.77 -15.59
N SER A 7 18.58 -8.56 -15.50
CA SER A 7 19.37 -8.84 -14.28
C SER A 7 19.08 -7.83 -13.14
N ILE A 8 18.70 -6.59 -13.46
CA ILE A 8 18.30 -5.57 -12.49
C ILE A 8 16.91 -5.91 -11.94
N GLU A 9 15.95 -6.26 -12.79
CA GLU A 9 14.59 -6.65 -12.39
C GLU A 9 14.60 -7.87 -11.47
N VAL A 10 15.34 -8.92 -11.80
CA VAL A 10 15.50 -10.11 -10.95
C VAL A 10 16.12 -9.77 -9.59
N ALA A 11 17.05 -8.80 -9.55
CA ALA A 11 17.64 -8.35 -8.30
C ALA A 11 16.63 -7.54 -7.44
N GLU A 12 15.79 -6.73 -8.05
CA GLU A 12 14.74 -5.97 -7.36
C GLU A 12 13.66 -6.90 -6.78
N GLU A 13 13.20 -7.88 -7.55
CA GLU A 13 12.22 -8.89 -7.08
C GLU A 13 12.76 -9.68 -5.87
N ALA A 14 14.04 -10.06 -5.91
CA ALA A 14 14.69 -10.73 -4.79
C ALA A 14 14.76 -9.85 -3.53
N ILE A 15 14.92 -8.53 -3.68
CA ILE A 15 14.88 -7.59 -2.56
C ILE A 15 13.45 -7.43 -2.04
N ILE A 16 12.47 -7.25 -2.95
CA ILE A 16 11.05 -7.06 -2.60
C ILE A 16 10.54 -8.25 -1.78
N SER A 17 10.89 -9.48 -2.16
CA SER A 17 10.50 -10.70 -1.44
C SER A 17 11.05 -10.80 -0.01
N LYS A 18 12.06 -10.00 0.34
CA LYS A 18 12.69 -9.90 1.66
C LYS A 18 12.26 -8.68 2.47
N ILE A 19 11.25 -7.93 1.98
CA ILE A 19 10.66 -6.79 2.69
C ILE A 19 9.36 -7.23 3.34
N TYR A 20 9.29 -7.15 4.64
CA TYR A 20 8.15 -7.55 5.46
C TYR A 20 7.39 -6.33 5.99
N LYS A 21 6.11 -6.51 6.32
CA LYS A 21 5.32 -5.49 7.02
C LYS A 21 5.14 -5.89 8.48
N ILE A 22 5.86 -5.25 9.39
CA ILE A 22 5.83 -5.52 10.83
C ILE A 22 5.55 -4.21 11.57
N ARG A 23 4.64 -4.21 12.53
CA ARG A 23 4.19 -3.01 13.28
C ARG A 23 3.77 -1.85 12.36
N GLY A 24 3.13 -2.18 11.21
CA GLY A 24 2.71 -1.18 10.21
C GLY A 24 3.84 -0.58 9.35
N GLN A 25 5.10 -0.94 9.59
CA GLN A 25 6.28 -0.46 8.87
C GLN A 25 6.82 -1.53 7.91
N LYS A 26 7.41 -1.09 6.81
CA LYS A 26 8.20 -1.97 5.92
C LYS A 26 9.59 -2.13 6.50
N VAL A 27 10.02 -3.37 6.68
CA VAL A 27 11.31 -3.71 7.30
C VAL A 27 11.96 -4.88 6.57
N MET A 28 13.27 -5.01 6.74
CA MET A 28 14.05 -6.21 6.38
C MET A 28 14.65 -6.80 7.64
N ILE A 29 14.80 -8.12 7.69
CA ILE A 29 15.39 -8.80 8.85
C ILE A 29 16.89 -9.04 8.67
N ASP A 30 17.59 -9.16 9.78
CA ASP A 30 19.05 -9.30 9.85
C ASP A 30 19.62 -10.45 8.99
N ARG A 31 18.95 -11.60 8.94
CA ARG A 31 19.40 -12.75 8.15
C ARG A 31 19.33 -12.48 6.64
N ASP A 32 18.26 -11.81 6.18
CA ASP A 32 18.06 -11.49 4.76
C ASP A 32 19.03 -10.39 4.31
N LEU A 33 19.27 -9.40 5.17
CA LEU A 33 20.29 -8.37 4.95
C LEU A 33 21.69 -8.97 4.94
N ALA A 34 21.99 -9.91 5.85
CA ALA A 34 23.28 -10.60 5.89
C ALA A 34 23.54 -11.38 4.60
N GLU A 35 22.53 -12.07 4.08
CA GLU A 35 22.60 -12.80 2.81
C GLU A 35 22.88 -11.83 1.64
N LEU A 36 22.13 -10.73 1.54
CA LEU A 36 22.32 -9.73 0.48
C LEU A 36 23.70 -9.07 0.54
N TYR A 37 24.19 -8.76 1.73
CA TYR A 37 25.50 -8.18 1.94
C TYR A 37 26.66 -9.19 1.80
N GLY A 38 26.35 -10.50 1.79
CA GLY A 38 27.35 -11.56 1.73
C GLY A 38 28.16 -11.67 3.00
N VAL A 39 27.55 -11.44 4.16
CA VAL A 39 28.16 -11.57 5.48
C VAL A 39 27.38 -12.56 6.35
N GLU A 40 28.04 -13.10 7.36
CA GLU A 40 27.32 -13.91 8.35
C GLU A 40 26.39 -13.06 9.22
N THR A 41 25.19 -13.55 9.50
CA THR A 41 24.23 -12.88 10.39
C THR A 41 24.82 -12.57 11.76
N LYS A 42 25.67 -13.45 12.29
CA LYS A 42 26.38 -13.24 13.55
C LYS A 42 27.28 -11.98 13.49
N ARG A 43 28.06 -11.83 12.41
CA ARG A 43 28.95 -10.69 12.21
C ARG A 43 28.16 -9.39 12.04
N LEU A 44 27.05 -9.43 11.32
CA LEU A 44 26.15 -8.28 11.18
C LEU A 44 25.63 -7.85 12.56
N LYS A 45 25.11 -8.77 13.37
CA LYS A 45 24.64 -8.48 14.73
C LYS A 45 25.76 -7.92 15.64
N GLU A 46 26.96 -8.46 15.57
CA GLU A 46 28.11 -7.95 16.33
C GLU A 46 28.44 -6.50 15.97
N GLN A 47 28.42 -6.14 14.68
CA GLN A 47 28.65 -4.77 14.22
C GLN A 47 27.54 -3.81 14.68
N VAL A 48 26.30 -4.25 14.61
CA VAL A 48 25.15 -3.48 15.11
C VAL A 48 25.31 -3.25 16.62
N ASN A 49 25.61 -4.27 17.41
CA ASN A 49 25.74 -4.16 18.85
C ASN A 49 26.90 -3.23 19.28
N ARG A 50 28.00 -3.25 18.54
CA ARG A 50 29.12 -2.31 18.75
C ARG A 50 28.75 -0.85 18.45
N ASN A 51 27.71 -0.63 17.63
CA ASN A 51 27.26 0.68 17.17
C ASN A 51 25.80 0.96 17.57
N LEU A 52 25.31 0.41 18.66
CA LEU A 52 23.88 0.42 19.03
C LEU A 52 23.31 1.86 19.13
N LYS A 53 24.11 2.83 19.54
CA LYS A 53 23.72 4.26 19.60
C LYS A 53 23.27 4.84 18.25
N ARG A 54 23.66 4.20 17.13
CA ARG A 54 23.29 4.62 15.77
C ARG A 54 21.94 4.01 15.31
N PHE A 55 21.38 3.08 16.09
CA PHE A 55 20.16 2.36 15.76
C PHE A 55 19.07 2.65 16.79
N PRO A 56 18.45 3.83 16.76
CA PRO A 56 17.29 4.12 17.61
C PRO A 56 16.11 3.20 17.23
N ALA A 57 15.12 3.08 18.10
CA ALA A 57 14.00 2.14 17.93
C ALA A 57 13.19 2.30 16.62
N HIS A 58 13.20 3.50 16.03
CA HIS A 58 12.57 3.73 14.72
C HIS A 58 13.47 3.36 13.52
N PHE A 59 14.75 2.99 13.73
CA PHE A 59 15.65 2.47 12.71
C PHE A 59 15.74 0.94 12.77
N MET A 60 15.76 0.38 14.00
CA MET A 60 15.91 -1.04 14.23
C MET A 60 15.19 -1.44 15.53
N PHE A 61 14.57 -2.60 15.52
CA PHE A 61 14.00 -3.22 16.71
C PHE A 61 14.15 -4.75 16.66
N GLU A 62 14.15 -5.37 17.81
CA GLU A 62 14.12 -6.83 17.92
C GLU A 62 12.67 -7.31 17.81
N LEU A 63 12.45 -8.40 17.05
CA LEU A 63 11.12 -9.01 16.94
C LEU A 63 10.75 -9.69 18.24
N THR A 64 9.44 -9.74 18.52
CA THR A 64 8.93 -10.64 19.57
C THR A 64 8.88 -12.08 19.08
N GLN A 65 8.71 -13.02 20.00
CA GLN A 65 8.53 -14.43 19.67
C GLN A 65 7.36 -14.63 18.71
N GLU A 66 6.22 -14.00 19.01
CA GLU A 66 5.01 -14.07 18.21
C GLU A 66 5.22 -13.50 16.80
N GLU A 67 5.85 -12.32 16.68
CA GLU A 67 6.16 -11.71 15.38
C GLU A 67 7.08 -12.59 14.54
N ASN A 68 8.06 -13.23 15.17
CA ASN A 68 8.96 -14.14 14.49
C ASN A 68 8.27 -15.44 14.04
N GLU A 69 7.34 -15.99 14.83
CA GLU A 69 6.54 -17.16 14.46
C GLU A 69 5.59 -16.83 13.30
N ASN A 70 4.91 -15.69 13.34
CA ASN A 70 4.04 -15.20 12.26
C ASN A 70 4.83 -15.01 10.95
N LEU A 71 6.03 -14.44 11.04
CA LEU A 71 6.91 -14.26 9.89
C LEU A 71 7.32 -15.61 9.28
N ARG A 72 7.61 -16.61 10.11
CA ARG A 72 7.95 -17.96 9.66
C ARG A 72 6.78 -18.67 9.01
N SER A 73 5.57 -18.51 9.51
CA SER A 73 4.35 -19.10 8.96
C SER A 73 4.00 -18.52 7.58
N GLN A 74 4.18 -17.21 7.39
CA GLN A 74 3.97 -16.56 6.10
C GLN A 74 4.99 -16.98 5.03
N ASN A 75 6.20 -17.34 5.45
CA ASN A 75 7.28 -17.81 4.59
C ASN A 75 7.47 -19.33 4.72
N ALA A 76 6.44 -20.12 4.44
CA ALA A 76 6.44 -21.59 4.53
C ALA A 76 7.58 -22.29 3.74
N THR A 77 8.32 -21.54 2.93
CA THR A 77 9.53 -21.97 2.19
C THR A 77 10.82 -21.89 3.01
N LEU A 78 10.78 -21.36 4.24
CA LEU A 78 11.98 -21.31 5.07
C LEU A 78 12.29 -22.72 5.60
N ARG A 79 13.45 -23.23 5.19
CA ARG A 79 14.01 -24.53 5.55
C ARG A 79 13.68 -24.93 6.99
N HIS A 80 12.95 -26.01 7.14
CA HIS A 80 12.73 -26.68 8.42
C HIS A 80 14.09 -26.95 9.07
N GLY A 81 14.31 -26.43 10.29
CA GLY A 81 15.47 -26.81 11.10
C GLY A 81 16.36 -25.70 11.64
N ALA A 82 16.31 -24.47 11.12
CA ALA A 82 17.12 -23.38 11.65
C ALA A 82 16.42 -22.70 12.86
N HIS A 83 16.45 -23.35 14.02
CA HIS A 83 16.11 -22.71 15.29
C HIS A 83 17.22 -21.71 15.65
N SER A 84 17.04 -20.44 15.24
CA SER A 84 17.89 -19.39 15.78
C SER A 84 17.56 -19.23 17.27
N LYS A 85 18.57 -19.40 18.12
CA LYS A 85 18.47 -19.17 19.58
C LYS A 85 18.13 -17.71 19.92
N TYR A 86 18.34 -16.80 18.96
CA TYR A 86 18.16 -15.36 19.13
C TYR A 86 17.07 -14.85 18.20
N LEU A 87 16.25 -13.93 18.71
CA LEU A 87 15.26 -13.23 17.93
C LEU A 87 15.93 -12.37 16.85
N PRO A 88 15.33 -12.24 15.65
CA PRO A 88 15.89 -11.43 14.58
C PRO A 88 15.71 -9.94 14.85
N TYR A 89 16.64 -9.15 14.33
CA TYR A 89 16.49 -7.70 14.24
C TYR A 89 15.77 -7.31 12.94
N ALA A 90 14.82 -6.39 13.05
CA ALA A 90 14.13 -5.79 11.94
C ALA A 90 14.67 -4.37 11.70
N PHE A 91 15.05 -4.07 10.46
CA PHE A 91 15.62 -2.79 10.05
C PHE A 91 14.64 -2.06 9.13
N THR A 92 14.32 -0.82 9.44
CA THR A 92 13.58 0.07 8.54
C THR A 92 14.51 0.56 7.42
N GLU A 93 13.98 1.31 6.46
CA GLU A 93 14.78 1.98 5.41
C GLU A 93 15.96 2.76 6.00
N HIS A 94 15.73 3.55 7.04
CA HIS A 94 16.78 4.31 7.74
C HIS A 94 17.80 3.40 8.45
N GLY A 95 17.31 2.26 8.98
CA GLY A 95 18.16 1.25 9.59
C GLY A 95 19.11 0.60 8.58
N VAL A 96 18.62 0.31 7.37
CA VAL A 96 19.44 -0.23 6.27
C VAL A 96 20.50 0.78 5.84
N LEU A 97 20.14 2.05 5.70
CA LEU A 97 21.08 3.13 5.39
C LEU A 97 22.19 3.25 6.45
N MET A 98 21.80 3.18 7.73
CA MET A 98 22.76 3.23 8.83
C MET A 98 23.67 1.99 8.84
N LEU A 99 23.12 0.82 8.49
CA LEU A 99 23.87 -0.43 8.46
C LEU A 99 24.98 -0.45 7.40
N SER A 100 24.76 0.19 6.24
CA SER A 100 25.81 0.35 5.20
C SER A 100 27.02 1.12 5.71
N ASN A 101 26.78 2.15 6.53
CA ASN A 101 27.85 2.95 7.15
C ASN A 101 28.63 2.19 8.22
N VAL A 102 27.99 1.21 8.87
CA VAL A 102 28.62 0.40 9.92
C VAL A 102 29.45 -0.76 9.32
N LEU A 103 28.94 -1.39 8.26
CA LEU A 103 29.61 -2.53 7.62
C LEU A 103 30.80 -2.13 6.74
N LYS A 104 30.82 -0.93 6.19
CA LYS A 104 31.93 -0.31 5.41
C LYS A 104 32.49 -1.16 4.25
N SER A 105 31.77 -2.17 3.77
CA SER A 105 32.16 -2.94 2.61
C SER A 105 31.54 -2.39 1.32
N SER A 106 32.29 -2.41 0.21
CA SER A 106 31.78 -1.94 -1.10
C SER A 106 30.46 -2.64 -1.47
N ARG A 107 30.39 -3.98 -1.23
CA ARG A 107 29.18 -4.76 -1.47
C ARG A 107 28.00 -4.30 -0.61
N ALA A 108 28.22 -4.00 0.67
CA ALA A 108 27.16 -3.51 1.55
C ALA A 108 26.65 -2.13 1.10
N ILE A 109 27.56 -1.24 0.65
CA ILE A 109 27.20 0.07 0.13
C ILE A 109 26.33 -0.08 -1.12
N GLU A 110 26.79 -0.83 -2.13
CA GLU A 110 26.07 -1.03 -3.38
C GLU A 110 24.68 -1.67 -3.14
N MET A 111 24.63 -2.69 -2.29
CA MET A 111 23.37 -3.37 -1.99
C MET A 111 22.42 -2.47 -1.19
N SER A 112 22.94 -1.65 -0.26
CA SER A 112 22.11 -0.71 0.47
C SER A 112 21.47 0.34 -0.44
N ILE A 113 22.18 0.84 -1.44
CA ILE A 113 21.61 1.76 -2.43
C ILE A 113 20.43 1.09 -3.13
N LYS A 114 20.61 -0.13 -3.65
CA LYS A 114 19.52 -0.88 -4.32
C LYS A 114 18.31 -1.12 -3.39
N ILE A 115 18.57 -1.50 -2.15
CA ILE A 115 17.50 -1.73 -1.16
C ILE A 115 16.73 -0.43 -0.90
N ILE A 116 17.43 0.69 -0.73
CA ILE A 116 16.82 2.00 -0.51
C ILE A 116 15.97 2.41 -1.71
N ASP A 117 16.47 2.24 -2.93
CA ASP A 117 15.71 2.51 -4.16
C ASP A 117 14.40 1.70 -4.22
N VAL A 118 14.44 0.42 -3.81
CA VAL A 118 13.24 -0.42 -3.70
C VAL A 118 12.28 0.12 -2.63
N PHE A 119 12.77 0.54 -1.45
CA PHE A 119 11.90 1.15 -0.43
C PHE A 119 11.23 2.42 -0.92
N VAL A 120 11.97 3.28 -1.65
CA VAL A 120 11.44 4.51 -2.25
C VAL A 120 10.34 4.17 -3.26
N LYS A 121 10.62 3.28 -4.22
CA LYS A 121 9.63 2.82 -5.22
C LYS A 121 8.35 2.28 -4.54
N LEU A 122 8.49 1.44 -3.53
CA LEU A 122 7.35 0.88 -2.80
C LEU A 122 6.55 1.94 -2.02
N ARG A 123 7.17 3.06 -1.64
CA ARG A 123 6.49 4.19 -1.01
C ARG A 123 5.70 5.00 -2.03
N GLU A 124 6.32 5.32 -3.17
CA GLU A 124 5.69 6.05 -4.28
C GLU A 124 4.46 5.30 -4.81
N MET A 125 4.58 4.00 -5.06
CA MET A 125 3.45 3.17 -5.47
C MET A 125 2.26 3.27 -4.49
N ARG A 126 2.53 3.30 -3.19
CA ARG A 126 1.47 3.42 -2.17
C ARG A 126 0.78 4.79 -2.20
N LEU A 127 1.52 5.86 -2.46
CA LEU A 127 0.96 7.21 -2.61
C LEU A 127 0.07 7.27 -3.85
N THR A 128 0.53 6.76 -4.97
CA THR A 128 -0.24 6.69 -6.22
C THR A 128 -1.54 5.89 -6.04
N HIS A 129 -1.51 4.76 -5.35
CA HIS A 129 -2.72 3.98 -5.07
C HIS A 129 -3.72 4.76 -4.20
N LYS A 130 -3.25 5.51 -3.22
CA LYS A 130 -4.13 6.36 -2.40
C LYS A 130 -4.81 7.45 -3.24
N ASP A 131 -4.06 8.09 -4.14
CA ASP A 131 -4.59 9.11 -5.03
C ASP A 131 -5.63 8.55 -6.02
N ILE A 132 -5.41 7.33 -6.51
CA ILE A 132 -6.39 6.61 -7.34
C ILE A 132 -7.67 6.32 -6.57
N LEU A 133 -7.58 5.83 -5.33
CA LEU A 133 -8.76 5.58 -4.50
C LEU A 133 -9.57 6.85 -4.25
N LEU A 134 -8.91 7.96 -3.92
CA LEU A 134 -9.59 9.25 -3.75
C LEU A 134 -10.29 9.73 -5.03
N LYS A 135 -9.67 9.52 -6.19
CA LYS A 135 -10.29 9.82 -7.48
C LYS A 135 -11.51 8.93 -7.76
N LEU A 136 -11.43 7.64 -7.43
CA LEU A 136 -12.57 6.71 -7.58
C LEU A 136 -13.74 7.15 -6.70
N GLU A 137 -13.52 7.52 -5.45
CA GLU A 137 -14.57 8.06 -4.57
C GLU A 137 -15.21 9.33 -5.16
N GLN A 138 -14.41 10.21 -5.76
CA GLN A 138 -14.93 11.40 -6.45
C GLN A 138 -15.76 11.04 -7.68
N PHE A 139 -15.35 10.05 -8.47
CA PHE A 139 -16.12 9.56 -9.61
C PHE A 139 -17.45 8.93 -9.18
N ASP A 140 -17.46 8.12 -8.13
CA ASP A 140 -18.68 7.51 -7.60
C ASP A 140 -19.69 8.61 -7.20
N TYR A 141 -19.23 9.65 -6.51
CA TYR A 141 -20.08 10.79 -6.17
C TYR A 141 -20.65 11.50 -7.40
N GLN A 142 -19.84 11.74 -8.45
CA GLN A 142 -20.30 12.36 -9.69
C GLN A 142 -21.33 11.49 -10.43
N VAL A 143 -21.14 10.17 -10.45
CA VAL A 143 -22.07 9.22 -11.08
C VAL A 143 -23.44 9.27 -10.38
N VAL A 144 -23.46 9.32 -9.05
CA VAL A 144 -24.71 9.46 -8.28
C VAL A 144 -25.41 10.76 -8.61
N GLN A 145 -24.70 11.89 -8.62
CA GLN A 145 -25.27 13.21 -8.97
C GLN A 145 -25.86 13.23 -10.39
N HIS A 146 -25.11 12.70 -11.37
CA HIS A 146 -25.61 12.62 -12.75
C HIS A 146 -26.85 11.73 -12.87
N SER A 147 -26.96 10.67 -12.05
CA SER A 147 -28.13 9.81 -12.02
C SER A 147 -29.38 10.57 -11.51
N GLU A 148 -29.23 11.38 -10.49
CA GLU A 148 -30.30 12.23 -9.96
C GLU A 148 -30.73 13.30 -10.98
N ASP A 149 -29.77 13.97 -11.65
CA ASP A 149 -30.04 14.93 -12.69
C ASP A 149 -30.82 14.34 -13.88
N ILE A 150 -30.42 13.13 -14.30
CA ILE A 150 -31.11 12.37 -15.35
C ILE A 150 -32.54 12.05 -14.93
N GLN A 151 -32.77 11.64 -13.69
CA GLN A 151 -34.13 11.36 -13.20
C GLN A 151 -34.99 12.63 -13.18
N MET A 152 -34.45 13.80 -12.79
CA MET A 152 -35.14 15.07 -12.83
C MET A 152 -35.53 15.47 -14.27
N ILE A 153 -34.63 15.29 -15.23
CA ILE A 153 -34.87 15.52 -16.65
C ILE A 153 -36.01 14.62 -17.15
N PHE A 154 -35.98 13.33 -16.83
CA PHE A 154 -37.05 12.42 -17.21
C PHE A 154 -38.39 12.76 -16.57
N ALA A 155 -38.40 13.21 -15.32
CA ALA A 155 -39.63 13.67 -14.66
C ALA A 155 -40.20 14.91 -15.36
N ALA A 156 -39.37 15.90 -15.68
CA ALA A 156 -39.78 17.10 -16.40
C ALA A 156 -40.31 16.80 -17.82
N LEU A 157 -39.64 15.89 -18.56
CA LEU A 157 -40.11 15.42 -19.87
C LEU A 157 -41.47 14.74 -19.78
N LYS A 158 -41.69 13.89 -18.76
CA LYS A 158 -42.96 13.22 -18.54
C LYS A 158 -44.08 14.20 -18.24
N GLU A 159 -43.82 15.26 -17.49
CA GLU A 159 -44.78 16.32 -17.22
C GLU A 159 -45.13 17.14 -18.48
N LEU A 160 -44.13 17.46 -19.31
CA LEU A 160 -44.34 18.12 -20.59
C LEU A 160 -45.13 17.28 -21.60
N MET A 161 -44.89 15.94 -21.59
CA MET A 161 -45.63 15.01 -22.49
C MET A 161 -47.07 14.76 -22.03
N ASN A 162 -47.35 14.86 -20.73
CA ASN A 162 -48.67 14.67 -20.15
C ASN A 162 -49.06 15.92 -19.34
N PRO A 163 -49.32 17.05 -20.00
CA PRO A 163 -49.76 18.24 -19.28
C PRO A 163 -51.05 17.91 -18.54
N PRO A 164 -51.25 18.43 -17.31
CA PRO A 164 -52.48 18.22 -16.56
C PRO A 164 -53.65 18.70 -17.39
N LYS A 165 -54.62 17.83 -17.64
CA LYS A 165 -55.85 18.20 -18.35
C LYS A 165 -56.58 19.18 -17.45
N GLU A 166 -56.48 20.46 -17.76
CA GLU A 166 -57.36 21.45 -17.13
C GLU A 166 -58.81 21.01 -17.31
N PRO A 167 -59.62 20.96 -16.22
CA PRO A 167 -61.00 20.61 -16.34
C PRO A 167 -61.65 21.59 -17.33
N ARG A 168 -62.05 21.06 -18.48
CA ARG A 168 -62.75 21.88 -19.50
C ARG A 168 -63.96 22.53 -18.83
N PRO A 169 -64.13 23.84 -18.94
CA PRO A 169 -65.31 24.52 -18.43
C PRO A 169 -66.56 23.88 -19.10
N ARG A 170 -67.55 23.53 -18.30
CA ARG A 170 -68.76 22.93 -18.82
C ARG A 170 -69.44 23.94 -19.80
N ILE A 171 -69.40 23.62 -21.09
CA ILE A 171 -70.10 24.32 -22.13
C ILE A 171 -71.49 23.66 -22.18
N GLY A 172 -72.47 24.27 -21.48
CA GLY A 172 -73.82 23.81 -21.48
C GLY A 172 -74.78 24.93 -21.07
N PHE A 173 -75.90 25.05 -21.76
CA PHE A 173 -76.97 26.00 -21.39
C PHE A 173 -77.52 25.52 -20.01
N ARG A 174 -77.45 26.44 -19.01
CA ARG A 174 -78.16 26.28 -17.74
C ARG A 174 -79.66 26.21 -18.01
N ARG A 175 -80.31 25.17 -17.60
CA ARG A 175 -81.78 25.19 -17.54
C ARG A 175 -82.22 26.02 -16.35
N PRO A 176 -83.27 26.87 -16.48
CA PRO A 176 -83.76 27.64 -15.37
C PRO A 176 -84.32 26.68 -14.30
N GLY A 177 -83.69 26.64 -13.10
CA GLY A 177 -84.16 25.84 -11.97
C GLY A 177 -83.13 24.86 -11.31
N GLU A 178 -81.86 24.76 -11.75
CA GLU A 178 -80.82 24.03 -11.04
C GLU A 178 -80.01 25.01 -10.14
N GLU A 179 -80.39 25.04 -8.87
CA GLU A 179 -79.57 25.59 -7.78
C GLU A 179 -78.46 24.59 -7.45
N GLU A 180 -77.30 25.03 -6.93
CA GLU A 180 -76.07 24.35 -6.68
C GLU A 180 -76.18 22.99 -5.98
#